data_e6fb1ef4c69ee9948f8e8a1ff300e7b3
#
_entry.id   e6fb1ef4c69ee9948f8e8a1ff300e7b3
#
_cell.length_a   1.000
_cell.length_b   1.000
_cell.length_c   1.000
_cell.angle_alpha   90.00
_cell.angle_beta   90.00
_cell.angle_gamma   90.00
#
_symmetry.space_group_name_H-M   'P 1'
#
loop_
_entity.id
_entity.type
_entity.pdbx_description
1 polymer ?
#
loop_
_entity_poly.entity_id
_entity_poly.type
_entity_poly.pdbx_seq_one_letter_code
_entity_poly.pdbx_strand_id
1 'polypeptide(L)'
;MGSKKDSNFLEKIAKRKFPYIIAEIGINHNGNLNLAKKMILSAKKSGANCVKFQSFVADKLISKYAPKANYQKKYKKTQLELIKSCELKTESLRKLKNFAKNKNIEFLCTPFEIKSLKDLIKIGIPAIKISSDNINNTPFLIEVSRTKLPVLLSTG
;
A
#
# COMPACT_ATOMS: atom_id res chain seq x y z
N MET A 1 3.77 5.20 -25.56
CA MET A 1 2.98 3.97 -25.78
C MET A 1 2.75 3.32 -24.43
N GLY A 2 1.55 3.50 -23.83
CA GLY A 2 1.15 2.83 -22.59
C GLY A 2 1.00 1.33 -22.84
N SER A 3 1.65 0.52 -22.02
CA SER A 3 1.65 -0.92 -22.23
C SER A 3 0.24 -1.50 -21.98
N LYS A 4 -0.17 -2.50 -22.77
CA LYS A 4 -1.43 -3.27 -22.66
C LYS A 4 -1.70 -3.88 -21.25
N LYS A 5 -0.80 -3.68 -20.28
CA LYS A 5 -0.95 -4.17 -18.89
C LYS A 5 -1.84 -3.28 -18.01
N ASP A 6 -1.98 -1.99 -18.35
CA ASP A 6 -2.57 -1.01 -17.44
C ASP A 6 -4.10 -0.92 -17.58
N SER A 7 -4.66 -1.26 -18.76
CA SER A 7 -6.11 -1.38 -18.98
C SER A 7 -6.76 -2.50 -18.16
N ASN A 8 -5.98 -3.51 -17.75
CA ASN A 8 -6.49 -4.74 -17.15
C ASN A 8 -7.00 -4.56 -15.69
N PHE A 9 -6.47 -3.60 -14.88
CA PHE A 9 -6.90 -3.46 -13.48
C PHE A 9 -8.27 -2.79 -13.36
N LEU A 10 -8.47 -1.64 -14.01
CA LEU A 10 -9.77 -0.95 -14.01
C LEU A 10 -10.86 -1.75 -14.72
N GLU A 11 -10.52 -2.40 -15.83
CA GLU A 11 -11.46 -3.28 -16.53
C GLU A 11 -11.89 -4.48 -15.68
N LYS A 12 -10.98 -5.07 -14.91
CA LYS A 12 -11.33 -6.12 -13.95
C LYS A 12 -12.35 -5.66 -12.92
N ILE A 13 -12.26 -4.41 -12.46
CA ILE A 13 -13.20 -3.84 -11.51
C ILE A 13 -14.53 -3.51 -12.21
N ALA A 14 -14.49 -2.81 -13.34
CA ALA A 14 -15.67 -2.32 -14.04
C ALA A 14 -16.59 -3.44 -14.58
N LYS A 15 -16.02 -4.57 -15.01
CA LYS A 15 -16.78 -5.71 -15.56
C LYS A 15 -17.43 -6.62 -14.49
N ARG A 16 -17.28 -6.30 -13.20
CA ARG A 16 -17.80 -7.15 -12.12
C ARG A 16 -19.28 -6.87 -11.84
N LYS A 17 -20.05 -7.94 -11.63
CA LYS A 17 -21.43 -7.86 -11.12
C LYS A 17 -21.47 -7.64 -9.59
N PHE A 18 -20.41 -7.97 -8.87
CA PHE A 18 -20.29 -7.86 -7.41
C PHE A 18 -19.15 -6.91 -7.03
N PRO A 19 -19.21 -6.29 -5.83
CA PRO A 19 -18.17 -5.40 -5.35
C PRO A 19 -16.77 -6.00 -5.44
N TYR A 20 -15.77 -5.18 -5.77
CA TYR A 20 -14.36 -5.56 -5.70
C TYR A 20 -13.83 -5.29 -4.29
N ILE A 21 -13.57 -6.35 -3.55
CA ILE A 21 -13.17 -6.27 -2.13
C ILE A 21 -11.67 -6.16 -2.03
N ILE A 22 -11.19 -5.05 -1.43
CA ILE A 22 -9.78 -4.81 -1.12
C ILE A 22 -9.61 -4.95 0.39
N ALA A 23 -8.93 -6.01 0.83
CA ALA A 23 -8.58 -6.19 2.23
C ALA A 23 -7.41 -5.28 2.62
N GLU A 24 -7.66 -4.33 3.52
CA GLU A 24 -6.64 -3.43 4.05
C GLU A 24 -5.77 -4.13 5.08
N ILE A 25 -4.58 -4.57 4.70
CA ILE A 25 -3.57 -5.09 5.63
C ILE A 25 -2.83 -3.92 6.31
N GLY A 26 -2.59 -2.85 5.54
CA GLY A 26 -1.94 -1.64 6.05
C GLY A 26 -0.59 -1.96 6.68
N ILE A 27 -0.42 -1.61 7.94
CA ILE A 27 0.78 -1.85 8.76
C ILE A 27 0.56 -2.92 9.84
N ASN A 28 -0.58 -3.62 9.88
CA ASN A 28 -0.93 -4.58 10.92
C ASN A 28 0.03 -5.80 10.98
N HIS A 29 0.87 -5.97 9.98
CA HIS A 29 1.95 -6.97 9.99
C HIS A 29 3.12 -6.61 10.93
N ASN A 30 3.17 -5.40 11.50
CA ASN A 30 4.21 -4.94 12.44
C ASN A 30 5.65 -5.22 11.94
N GLY A 31 5.93 -4.97 10.66
CA GLY A 31 7.23 -5.26 10.02
C GLY A 31 7.54 -6.74 9.79
N ASN A 32 6.69 -7.66 10.24
CA ASN A 32 6.92 -9.10 10.15
C ASN A 32 6.41 -9.67 8.81
N LEU A 33 7.35 -10.11 7.97
CA LEU A 33 7.06 -10.67 6.64
C LEU A 33 6.20 -11.95 6.71
N ASN A 34 6.42 -12.81 7.71
CA ASN A 34 5.65 -14.05 7.84
C ASN A 34 4.22 -13.77 8.28
N LEU A 35 4.01 -12.80 9.19
CA LEU A 35 2.68 -12.34 9.56
C LEU A 35 1.97 -11.73 8.35
N ALA A 36 2.65 -10.88 7.57
CA ALA A 36 2.10 -10.30 6.34
C ALA A 36 1.62 -11.38 5.35
N LYS A 37 2.39 -12.47 5.16
CA LYS A 37 1.98 -13.61 4.33
C LYS A 37 0.75 -14.34 4.89
N LYS A 38 0.67 -14.54 6.22
CA LYS A 38 -0.52 -15.13 6.87
C LYS A 38 -1.77 -14.27 6.64
N MET A 39 -1.62 -12.93 6.72
CA MET A 39 -2.72 -12.00 6.44
C MET A 39 -3.18 -12.06 4.99
N ILE A 40 -2.27 -12.20 4.02
CA ILE A 40 -2.64 -12.43 2.61
C ILE A 40 -3.48 -13.71 2.47
N LEU A 41 -3.07 -14.80 3.11
CA LEU A 41 -3.83 -16.06 3.06
C LEU A 41 -5.20 -15.93 3.71
N SER A 42 -5.30 -15.26 4.84
CA SER A 42 -6.57 -15.00 5.52
C SER A 42 -7.51 -14.17 4.64
N ALA A 43 -7.02 -13.06 4.08
CA ALA A 43 -7.79 -12.23 3.16
C ALA A 43 -8.30 -13.03 1.94
N LYS A 44 -7.44 -13.88 1.35
CA LYS A 44 -7.83 -14.76 0.26
C LYS A 44 -8.91 -15.74 0.66
N LYS A 45 -8.76 -16.40 1.81
CA LYS A 45 -9.75 -17.34 2.35
C LYS A 45 -11.10 -16.67 2.62
N SER A 46 -11.09 -15.40 3.04
CA SER A 46 -12.29 -14.58 3.28
C SER A 46 -12.93 -14.02 1.99
N GLY A 47 -12.43 -14.37 0.81
CA GLY A 47 -13.02 -13.97 -0.46
C GLY A 47 -12.57 -12.60 -0.98
N ALA A 48 -11.58 -11.96 -0.37
CA ALA A 48 -11.05 -10.70 -0.88
C ALA A 48 -10.43 -10.87 -2.28
N ASN A 49 -10.62 -9.86 -3.13
CA ASN A 49 -10.08 -9.83 -4.49
C ASN A 49 -8.64 -9.30 -4.51
N CYS A 50 -8.32 -8.42 -3.56
CA CYS A 50 -7.06 -7.73 -3.46
C CYS A 50 -6.64 -7.56 -2.00
N VAL A 51 -5.33 -7.52 -1.75
CA VAL A 51 -4.75 -7.07 -0.49
C VAL A 51 -4.04 -5.75 -0.69
N LYS A 52 -4.13 -4.84 0.29
CA LYS A 52 -3.48 -3.55 0.22
C LYS A 52 -2.54 -3.33 1.41
N PHE A 53 -1.30 -2.98 1.10
CA PHE A 53 -0.23 -2.64 2.03
C PHE A 53 0.08 -1.15 2.00
N GLN A 54 1.03 -0.73 2.81
CA GLN A 54 1.56 0.63 2.85
C GLN A 54 3.08 0.59 2.64
N SER A 55 3.60 1.59 1.93
CA SER A 55 5.03 1.77 1.67
C SER A 55 5.44 3.19 2.03
N PHE A 56 6.39 3.32 2.92
CA PHE A 56 6.91 4.59 3.41
C PHE A 56 8.33 4.42 3.92
N VAL A 57 9.03 5.54 4.01
CA VAL A 57 10.26 5.69 4.78
C VAL A 57 9.89 6.48 6.04
N ALA A 58 9.96 5.86 7.20
CA ALA A 58 9.43 6.42 8.45
C ALA A 58 9.98 7.81 8.79
N ASP A 59 11.29 8.02 8.58
CA ASP A 59 11.95 9.32 8.81
C ASP A 59 11.48 10.43 7.84
N LYS A 60 10.84 10.08 6.73
CA LYS A 60 10.23 11.04 5.77
C LYS A 60 8.75 11.23 6.00
N LEU A 61 8.11 10.32 6.71
CA LEU A 61 6.67 10.32 6.96
C LEU A 61 6.34 11.08 8.24
N ILE A 62 7.14 10.92 9.29
CA ILE A 62 6.82 11.41 10.64
C ILE A 62 8.00 12.17 11.22
N SER A 63 7.71 13.36 11.76
CA SER A 63 8.66 14.11 12.56
C SER A 63 9.04 13.35 13.85
N LYS A 64 10.30 13.47 14.28
CA LYS A 64 10.75 12.92 15.57
C LYS A 64 9.99 13.51 16.79
N TYR A 65 9.34 14.66 16.61
CA TYR A 65 8.53 15.34 17.63
C TYR A 65 7.03 15.05 17.50
N ALA A 66 6.61 14.20 16.55
CA ALA A 66 5.21 13.91 16.34
C ALA A 66 4.57 13.28 17.60
N PRO A 67 3.43 13.80 18.07
CA PRO A 67 2.72 13.24 19.21
C PRO A 67 2.15 11.86 18.83
N LYS A 68 2.08 10.96 19.80
CA LYS A 68 1.39 9.69 19.62
C LYS A 68 -0.11 9.89 19.55
N ALA A 69 -0.80 9.13 18.71
CA ALA A 69 -2.25 9.05 18.73
C ALA A 69 -2.74 8.51 20.08
N ASN A 70 -3.98 8.84 20.47
CA ASN A 70 -4.51 8.47 21.78
C ASN A 70 -4.42 6.97 22.08
N TYR A 71 -4.75 6.12 21.12
CA TYR A 71 -4.67 4.65 21.25
C TYR A 71 -3.24 4.12 21.34
N GLN A 72 -2.24 4.92 20.96
CA GLN A 72 -0.82 4.56 21.00
C GLN A 72 -0.12 5.00 22.29
N LYS A 73 -0.76 5.82 23.15
CA LYS A 73 -0.17 6.33 24.39
C LYS A 73 0.28 5.23 25.35
N LYS A 74 -0.33 4.05 25.28
CA LYS A 74 0.04 2.88 26.07
C LYS A 74 1.42 2.28 25.75
N TYR A 75 1.99 2.59 24.58
CA TYR A 75 3.30 2.10 24.19
C TYR A 75 4.40 3.03 24.71
N LYS A 76 5.51 2.47 25.23
CA LYS A 76 6.69 3.23 25.66
C LYS A 76 7.44 3.92 24.51
N LYS A 77 7.37 3.34 23.30
CA LYS A 77 8.02 3.84 22.09
C LYS A 77 7.45 5.18 21.64
N THR A 78 8.26 6.01 21.02
CA THR A 78 7.83 7.24 20.32
C THR A 78 6.99 6.89 19.08
N GLN A 79 6.27 7.87 18.52
CA GLN A 79 5.52 7.68 17.29
C GLN A 79 6.43 7.23 16.14
N LEU A 80 7.59 7.87 16.00
CA LEU A 80 8.57 7.50 14.96
C LEU A 80 9.06 6.07 15.11
N GLU A 81 9.39 5.62 16.32
CA GLU A 81 9.83 4.24 16.59
C GLU A 81 8.73 3.21 16.29
N LEU A 82 7.47 3.53 16.59
CA LEU A 82 6.33 2.68 16.24
C LEU A 82 6.21 2.52 14.72
N ILE A 83 6.25 3.63 13.99
CA ILE A 83 6.15 3.60 12.53
C ILE A 83 7.37 2.91 11.90
N LYS A 84 8.60 3.16 12.40
CA LYS A 84 9.81 2.44 11.96
C LYS A 84 9.68 0.92 12.12
N SER A 85 9.07 0.48 13.22
CA SER A 85 8.88 -0.96 13.46
C SER A 85 7.89 -1.61 12.46
N CYS A 86 7.08 -0.81 11.78
CA CYS A 86 6.13 -1.28 10.77
C CYS A 86 6.66 -1.13 9.32
N GLU A 87 7.82 -0.50 9.12
CA GLU A 87 8.37 -0.27 7.79
C GLU A 87 8.76 -1.58 7.10
N LEU A 88 8.33 -1.76 5.86
CA LEU A 88 8.77 -2.86 4.99
C LEU A 88 9.70 -2.35 3.91
N LYS A 89 10.89 -2.95 3.82
CA LYS A 89 11.82 -2.68 2.72
C LYS A 89 11.20 -3.07 1.38
N THR A 90 11.60 -2.38 0.31
CA THR A 90 11.15 -2.64 -1.08
C THR A 90 11.23 -4.11 -1.47
N GLU A 91 12.29 -4.81 -1.05
CA GLU A 91 12.47 -6.24 -1.33
C GLU A 91 11.41 -7.11 -0.62
N SER A 92 11.01 -6.74 0.60
CA SER A 92 9.93 -7.42 1.32
C SER A 92 8.59 -7.23 0.61
N LEU A 93 8.30 -6.02 0.13
CA LEU A 93 7.09 -5.74 -0.66
C LEU A 93 7.08 -6.53 -1.98
N ARG A 94 8.23 -6.65 -2.65
CA ARG A 94 8.39 -7.50 -3.84
C ARG A 94 8.06 -8.97 -3.53
N LYS A 95 8.59 -9.51 -2.43
CA LYS A 95 8.29 -10.88 -1.98
C LYS A 95 6.81 -11.07 -1.68
N LEU A 96 6.17 -10.10 -1.03
CA LEU A 96 4.73 -10.15 -0.73
C LEU A 96 3.88 -10.09 -2.00
N LYS A 97 4.22 -9.22 -2.96
CA LYS A 97 3.56 -9.16 -4.26
C LYS A 97 3.63 -10.50 -5.00
N ASN A 98 4.82 -11.09 -5.07
CA ASN A 98 5.01 -12.39 -5.72
C ASN A 98 4.22 -13.49 -4.98
N PHE A 99 4.23 -13.46 -3.65
CA PHE A 99 3.45 -14.39 -2.85
C PHE A 99 1.94 -14.24 -3.10
N ALA A 100 1.41 -13.01 -3.12
CA ALA A 100 0.01 -12.73 -3.44
C ALA A 100 -0.35 -13.25 -4.85
N LYS A 101 0.50 -12.98 -5.85
CA LYS A 101 0.33 -13.49 -7.22
C LYS A 101 0.22 -15.01 -7.24
N ASN A 102 1.10 -15.72 -6.53
CA ASN A 102 1.08 -17.19 -6.46
C ASN A 102 -0.14 -17.75 -5.70
N LYS A 103 -0.84 -16.90 -4.94
CA LYS A 103 -2.10 -17.24 -4.26
C LYS A 103 -3.33 -16.73 -5.00
N ASN A 104 -3.16 -16.23 -6.22
CA ASN A 104 -4.25 -15.69 -7.04
C ASN A 104 -5.07 -14.61 -6.31
N ILE A 105 -4.40 -13.67 -5.65
CA ILE A 105 -4.98 -12.46 -5.07
C ILE A 105 -4.18 -11.25 -5.55
N GLU A 106 -4.89 -10.18 -5.91
CA GLU A 106 -4.24 -8.97 -6.40
C GLU A 106 -3.50 -8.26 -5.25
N PHE A 107 -2.43 -7.55 -5.59
CA PHE A 107 -1.60 -6.82 -4.63
C PHE A 107 -1.60 -5.33 -4.96
N LEU A 108 -2.03 -4.51 -4.02
CA LEU A 108 -1.92 -3.05 -4.04
C LEU A 108 -1.04 -2.56 -2.90
N CYS A 109 -0.51 -1.37 -3.06
CA CYS A 109 0.25 -0.69 -2.02
C CYS A 109 0.06 0.82 -2.12
N THR A 110 -0.09 1.48 -0.98
CA THR A 110 -0.16 2.94 -0.88
C THR A 110 1.24 3.49 -0.66
N PRO A 111 1.83 4.25 -1.61
CA PRO A 111 3.04 5.02 -1.34
C PRO A 111 2.69 6.29 -0.58
N PHE A 112 3.49 6.64 0.43
CA PHE A 112 3.30 7.88 1.19
C PHE A 112 4.23 9.02 0.75
N GLU A 113 5.26 8.72 -0.03
CA GLU A 113 6.22 9.71 -0.54
C GLU A 113 6.85 9.22 -1.86
N ILE A 114 7.57 10.13 -2.54
CA ILE A 114 8.08 9.93 -3.90
C ILE A 114 9.01 8.71 -4.02
N LYS A 115 9.86 8.45 -3.02
CA LYS A 115 10.75 7.28 -3.07
C LYS A 115 9.95 5.98 -3.06
N SER A 116 8.97 5.86 -2.16
CA SER A 116 8.08 4.69 -2.10
C SER A 116 7.28 4.52 -3.39
N LEU A 117 6.78 5.61 -4.00
CA LEU A 117 6.13 5.58 -5.30
C LEU A 117 7.05 4.97 -6.36
N LYS A 118 8.28 5.48 -6.49
CA LYS A 118 9.28 4.98 -7.45
C LYS A 118 9.61 3.50 -7.23
N ASP A 119 9.75 3.09 -5.98
CA ASP A 119 10.05 1.70 -5.63
C ASP A 119 8.87 0.76 -5.98
N LEU A 120 7.64 1.18 -5.72
CA LEU A 120 6.44 0.43 -6.08
C LEU A 120 6.27 0.28 -7.60
N ILE A 121 6.58 1.31 -8.37
CA ILE A 121 6.60 1.25 -9.84
C ILE A 121 7.61 0.18 -10.31
N LYS A 122 8.83 0.18 -9.75
CA LYS A 122 9.88 -0.81 -10.07
C LYS A 122 9.46 -2.25 -9.76
N ILE A 123 8.65 -2.49 -8.75
CA ILE A 123 8.12 -3.82 -8.46
C ILE A 123 6.87 -4.14 -9.26
N GLY A 124 6.33 -3.19 -10.03
CA GLY A 124 5.24 -3.38 -11.00
C GLY A 124 3.87 -3.55 -10.36
N ILE A 125 3.43 -2.59 -9.52
CA ILE A 125 2.05 -2.56 -9.02
C ILE A 125 1.06 -2.26 -10.16
N PRO A 126 -0.18 -2.80 -10.12
CA PRO A 126 -1.15 -2.61 -11.19
C PRO A 126 -1.88 -1.27 -11.12
N ALA A 127 -1.88 -0.61 -9.97
CA ALA A 127 -2.53 0.67 -9.72
C ALA A 127 -1.92 1.33 -8.48
N ILE A 128 -2.10 2.64 -8.34
CA ILE A 128 -1.62 3.42 -7.19
C ILE A 128 -2.82 3.75 -6.30
N LYS A 129 -2.71 3.45 -4.99
CA LYS A 129 -3.67 3.96 -4.01
C LYS A 129 -3.11 5.23 -3.37
N ILE A 130 -3.87 6.29 -3.37
CA ILE A 130 -3.56 7.54 -2.67
C ILE A 130 -4.42 7.62 -1.41
N SER A 131 -3.76 7.84 -0.26
CA SER A 131 -4.44 8.09 1.01
C SER A 131 -5.01 9.51 1.06
N SER A 132 -6.00 9.74 1.92
CA SER A 132 -6.57 11.07 2.12
C SER A 132 -5.55 12.10 2.65
N ASP A 133 -4.53 11.64 3.36
CA ASP A 133 -3.44 12.51 3.85
C ASP A 133 -2.64 13.19 2.72
N ASN A 134 -2.63 12.57 1.54
CA ASN A 134 -1.90 13.07 0.37
C ASN A 134 -2.79 13.76 -0.69
N ILE A 135 -4.09 13.96 -0.41
CA ILE A 135 -5.01 14.55 -1.40
C ILE A 135 -4.65 15.99 -1.78
N ASN A 136 -4.06 16.74 -0.85
CA ASN A 136 -3.60 18.11 -1.05
C ASN A 136 -2.08 18.22 -1.25
N ASN A 137 -1.36 17.11 -1.34
CA ASN A 137 0.07 17.07 -1.62
C ASN A 137 0.31 17.16 -3.14
N THR A 138 0.12 18.37 -3.70
CA THR A 138 0.24 18.61 -5.14
C THR A 138 1.55 18.10 -5.74
N PRO A 139 2.75 18.34 -5.16
CA PRO A 139 3.99 17.81 -5.72
C PRO A 139 4.00 16.29 -5.86
N PHE A 140 3.44 15.58 -4.85
CA PHE A 140 3.32 14.12 -4.90
C PHE A 140 2.32 13.67 -5.97
N LEU A 141 1.16 14.34 -6.07
CA LEU A 141 0.14 14.02 -7.07
C LEU A 141 0.63 14.23 -8.50
N ILE A 142 1.47 15.24 -8.75
CA ILE A 142 2.13 15.45 -10.06
C ILE A 142 3.01 14.22 -10.39
N GLU A 143 3.82 13.73 -9.46
CA GLU A 143 4.65 12.54 -9.69
C GLU A 143 3.79 11.29 -9.93
N VAL A 144 2.68 11.14 -9.20
CA VAL A 144 1.71 10.05 -9.44
C VAL A 144 1.14 10.13 -10.85
N SER A 145 0.70 11.31 -11.31
CA SER A 145 0.10 11.49 -12.64
C SER A 145 1.06 11.14 -13.79
N ARG A 146 2.35 11.39 -13.60
CA ARG A 146 3.41 11.05 -14.58
C ARG A 146 3.56 9.56 -14.80
N THR A 147 3.14 8.72 -13.85
CA THR A 147 3.23 7.26 -13.97
C THR A 147 2.27 6.68 -14.99
N LYS A 148 1.17 7.37 -15.28
CA LYS A 148 0.05 6.92 -16.13
C LYS A 148 -0.63 5.64 -15.62
N LEU A 149 -0.34 5.20 -14.40
CA LEU A 149 -1.04 4.06 -13.78
C LEU A 149 -2.43 4.46 -13.30
N PRO A 150 -3.37 3.53 -13.26
CA PRO A 150 -4.67 3.75 -12.61
C PRO A 150 -4.51 4.20 -11.16
N VAL A 151 -5.38 5.10 -10.70
CA VAL A 151 -5.34 5.67 -9.35
C VAL A 151 -6.65 5.41 -8.63
N LEU A 152 -6.53 4.94 -7.38
CA LEU A 152 -7.63 4.92 -6.42
C LEU A 152 -7.37 6.03 -5.40
N LEU A 153 -8.23 7.04 -5.37
CA LEU A 153 -8.08 8.21 -4.53
C LEU A 153 -9.06 8.17 -3.36
N SER A 154 -8.53 8.31 -2.14
CA SER A 154 -9.35 8.58 -0.96
C SER A 154 -9.50 10.08 -0.75
N THR A 155 -10.68 10.51 -0.34
CA THR A 155 -11.01 11.94 -0.18
C THR A 155 -11.25 12.35 1.27
N GLY A 156 -11.17 11.41 2.20
CA GLY A 156 -11.39 11.64 3.63
C GLY A 156 -12.64 10.99 4.15
#